data_f22f8d8a044c15773f6e4b95b739cc97
#
_entry.id   f22f8d8a044c15773f6e4b95b739cc97
#
_cell.length_a   1.000
_cell.length_b   1.000
_cell.length_c   1.000
_cell.angle_alpha   90.00
_cell.angle_beta   90.00
_cell.angle_gamma   90.00
#
_symmetry.space_group_name_H-M   'P 1'
#
loop_
_entity.id
_entity.type
_entity.pdbx_description
1 polymer ?
#
loop_
_entity_poly.entity_id
_entity_poly.type
_entity_poly.pdbx_seq_one_letter_code
_entity_poly.pdbx_strand_id
1 'polypeptide(L)'
;LSIRRQRQMCIRDRGETVPVAEMPELERLMLHRLSELEALVLKSYDAFDFKRIARALLDFAVVELSAFYFDIRKDALYCDAPSSLRRRAALQVVREIFDRLVTWLAPLLPFTMEESWLARHPQATSVHLEQFRPVGADWRDDALAGRWRDVKRVRRVVTGALEEAVSYT
;
A
#
# COMPACT_ATOMS: atom_id res chain seq x y z
N LEU A 1 2.62 20.67 15.25
CA LEU A 1 4.05 20.43 14.87
C LEU A 1 4.32 19.02 14.32
N SER A 2 3.50 18.00 14.68
CA SER A 2 3.73 16.61 14.24
C SER A 2 3.40 16.37 12.75
N ILE A 3 2.33 16.95 12.22
CA ILE A 3 1.86 16.74 10.84
C ILE A 3 2.85 17.29 9.79
N ARG A 4 3.50 18.43 10.07
CA ARG A 4 4.56 18.97 9.18
C ARG A 4 5.81 18.08 9.16
N ARG A 5 6.20 17.47 10.30
CA ARG A 5 7.32 16.52 10.36
C ARG A 5 7.00 15.22 9.62
N GLN A 6 5.77 14.73 9.72
CA GLN A 6 5.32 13.54 8.99
C GLN A 6 5.36 13.74 7.47
N ARG A 7 4.89 14.89 6.96
CA ARG A 7 5.01 15.23 5.51
C ARG A 7 6.47 15.31 5.04
N GLN A 8 7.37 15.86 5.85
CA GLN A 8 8.79 15.96 5.47
C GLN A 8 9.52 14.62 5.50
N MET A 9 9.14 13.69 6.37
CA MET A 9 9.76 12.36 6.45
C MET A 9 9.51 11.51 5.19
N CYS A 10 8.28 11.53 4.66
CA CYS A 10 7.94 10.76 3.46
C CYS A 10 8.54 11.34 2.16
N ILE A 11 8.84 12.65 2.12
CA ILE A 11 9.34 13.35 0.92
C ILE A 11 10.87 13.32 0.81
N ARG A 12 11.59 13.27 1.93
CA ARG A 12 13.06 13.41 1.95
C ARG A 12 13.84 12.11 1.72
N ASP A 13 13.26 10.96 1.95
CA ASP A 13 13.95 9.68 1.75
C ASP A 13 13.94 9.26 0.27
N ARG A 14 14.74 9.96 -0.55
CA ARG A 14 15.19 9.48 -1.87
C ARG A 14 16.38 8.53 -1.67
N GLY A 15 16.20 7.50 -0.83
CA GLY A 15 17.18 6.45 -0.67
C GLY A 15 17.27 5.57 -1.92
N GLU A 16 18.38 4.87 -2.06
CA GLU A 16 18.54 3.80 -3.05
C GLU A 16 17.37 2.82 -3.01
N THR A 17 16.90 2.40 -4.16
CA THR A 17 15.84 1.41 -4.27
C THR A 17 16.30 0.08 -3.67
N VAL A 18 15.45 -0.56 -2.88
CA VAL A 18 15.69 -1.88 -2.34
C VAL A 18 15.19 -2.91 -3.36
N PRO A 19 16.05 -3.83 -3.81
CA PRO A 19 15.62 -4.93 -4.69
C PRO A 19 14.53 -5.77 -4.02
N VAL A 20 13.53 -6.23 -4.78
CA VAL A 20 12.41 -7.01 -4.24
C VAL A 20 12.88 -8.25 -3.48
N ALA A 21 13.92 -8.93 -3.98
CA ALA A 21 14.51 -10.11 -3.33
C ALA A 21 15.09 -9.83 -1.93
N GLU A 22 15.52 -8.59 -1.66
CA GLU A 22 16.09 -8.17 -0.37
C GLU A 22 15.04 -7.60 0.58
N MET A 23 13.83 -7.35 0.08
CA MET A 23 12.75 -6.81 0.91
C MET A 23 12.28 -7.83 1.94
N PRO A 24 11.91 -7.38 3.15
CA PRO A 24 11.23 -8.24 4.12
C PRO A 24 9.94 -8.83 3.54
N GLU A 25 9.50 -9.98 4.06
CA GLU A 25 8.34 -10.72 3.52
C GLU A 25 7.05 -9.91 3.47
N LEU A 26 6.83 -9.03 4.44
CA LEU A 26 5.60 -8.22 4.49
C LEU A 26 5.55 -7.21 3.33
N GLU A 27 6.66 -6.61 2.96
CA GLU A 27 6.79 -5.71 1.81
C GLU A 27 6.55 -6.46 0.50
N ARG A 28 7.16 -7.64 0.35
CA ARG A 28 6.93 -8.52 -0.82
C ARG A 28 5.48 -8.97 -0.92
N LEU A 29 4.83 -9.26 0.22
CA LEU A 29 3.41 -9.56 0.25
C LEU A 29 2.57 -8.40 -0.27
N MET A 30 2.88 -7.16 0.12
CA MET A 30 2.13 -5.98 -0.36
C MET A 30 2.33 -5.75 -1.85
N LEU A 31 3.54 -5.97 -2.38
CA LEU A 31 3.79 -5.92 -3.82
C LEU A 31 3.01 -7.01 -4.57
N HIS A 32 2.97 -8.24 -4.04
CA HIS A 32 2.13 -9.31 -4.58
C HIS A 32 0.64 -8.90 -4.62
N ARG A 33 0.12 -8.29 -3.54
CA ARG A 33 -1.27 -7.80 -3.50
C ARG A 33 -1.53 -6.72 -4.54
N LEU A 34 -0.57 -5.82 -4.79
CA LEU A 34 -0.68 -4.83 -5.87
C LEU A 34 -0.77 -5.51 -7.24
N SER A 35 -0.03 -6.61 -7.48
CA SER A 35 -0.12 -7.33 -8.76
C SER A 35 -1.49 -7.99 -8.97
N GLU A 36 -2.11 -8.50 -7.91
CA GLU A 36 -3.47 -9.03 -7.99
C GLU A 36 -4.51 -7.93 -8.23
N LEU A 37 -4.35 -6.79 -7.54
CA LEU A 37 -5.23 -5.63 -7.70
C LEU A 37 -5.13 -5.02 -9.10
N GLU A 38 -3.92 -4.90 -9.67
CA GLU A 38 -3.75 -4.42 -11.04
C GLU A 38 -4.56 -5.28 -12.03
N ALA A 39 -4.40 -6.60 -11.97
CA ALA A 39 -5.12 -7.50 -12.85
C ALA A 39 -6.65 -7.36 -12.71
N LEU A 40 -7.14 -7.17 -11.46
CA LEU A 40 -8.55 -6.93 -11.20
C LEU A 40 -9.00 -5.57 -11.77
N VAL A 41 -8.24 -4.50 -11.52
CA VAL A 41 -8.54 -3.13 -11.94
C VAL A 41 -8.61 -3.04 -13.46
N LEU A 42 -7.58 -3.53 -14.17
CA LEU A 42 -7.53 -3.49 -15.62
C LEU A 42 -8.73 -4.24 -16.23
N LYS A 43 -8.97 -5.49 -15.78
CA LYS A 43 -10.11 -6.27 -16.23
C LYS A 43 -11.47 -5.59 -15.95
N SER A 44 -11.57 -4.89 -14.81
CA SER A 44 -12.81 -4.22 -14.43
C SER A 44 -13.02 -2.93 -15.22
N TYR A 45 -11.96 -2.20 -15.58
CA TYR A 45 -12.04 -1.07 -16.50
C TYR A 45 -12.46 -1.50 -17.90
N ASP A 46 -11.89 -2.57 -18.44
CA ASP A 46 -12.31 -3.14 -19.74
C ASP A 46 -13.78 -3.55 -19.76
N ALA A 47 -14.31 -4.00 -18.61
CA ALA A 47 -15.72 -4.37 -18.44
C ALA A 47 -16.64 -3.22 -18.00
N PHE A 48 -16.11 -2.00 -17.81
CA PHE A 48 -16.85 -0.86 -17.24
C PHE A 48 -17.46 -1.13 -15.85
N ASP A 49 -16.89 -2.07 -15.09
CA ASP A 49 -17.35 -2.41 -13.73
C ASP A 49 -16.67 -1.52 -12.66
N PHE A 50 -17.01 -0.25 -12.66
CA PHE A 50 -16.47 0.75 -11.74
C PHE A 50 -16.79 0.46 -10.27
N LYS A 51 -17.94 -0.16 -10.00
CA LYS A 51 -18.33 -0.55 -8.64
C LYS A 51 -17.37 -1.59 -8.06
N ARG A 52 -16.96 -2.54 -8.87
CA ARG A 52 -15.97 -3.56 -8.47
C ARG A 52 -14.62 -2.95 -8.17
N ILE A 53 -14.16 -1.99 -8.99
CA ILE A 53 -12.92 -1.26 -8.75
C ILE A 53 -12.98 -0.52 -7.41
N ALA A 54 -13.99 0.32 -7.23
CA ALA A 54 -14.14 1.12 -6.01
C ALA A 54 -14.18 0.24 -4.75
N ARG A 55 -14.92 -0.86 -4.79
CA ARG A 55 -15.00 -1.80 -3.65
C ARG A 55 -13.66 -2.47 -3.36
N ALA A 56 -13.00 -3.01 -4.38
CA ALA A 56 -11.72 -3.71 -4.19
C ALA A 56 -10.64 -2.78 -3.65
N LEU A 57 -10.55 -1.55 -4.15
CA LEU A 57 -9.57 -0.57 -3.69
C LEU A 57 -9.89 -0.05 -2.28
N LEU A 58 -11.17 0.13 -1.95
CA LEU A 58 -11.60 0.51 -0.59
C LEU A 58 -11.28 -0.60 0.41
N ASP A 59 -11.63 -1.86 0.09
CA ASP A 59 -11.34 -3.01 0.94
C ASP A 59 -9.82 -3.15 1.16
N PHE A 60 -9.03 -2.98 0.12
CA PHE A 60 -7.57 -2.97 0.24
C PHE A 60 -7.07 -1.84 1.16
N ALA A 61 -7.55 -0.61 0.96
CA ALA A 61 -7.13 0.54 1.76
C ALA A 61 -7.49 0.40 3.25
N VAL A 62 -8.69 -0.08 3.56
CA VAL A 62 -9.18 -0.18 4.95
C VAL A 62 -8.62 -1.42 5.64
N VAL A 63 -8.76 -2.60 5.01
CA VAL A 63 -8.45 -3.87 5.68
C VAL A 63 -6.96 -4.21 5.58
N GLU A 64 -6.38 -4.08 4.39
CA GLU A 64 -5.01 -4.54 4.18
C GLU A 64 -3.97 -3.46 4.47
N LEU A 65 -4.23 -2.20 4.14
CA LEU A 65 -3.29 -1.11 4.44
C LEU A 65 -3.47 -0.60 5.87
N SER A 66 -4.63 -0.06 6.20
CA SER A 66 -4.84 0.62 7.48
C SER A 66 -4.80 -0.37 8.65
N ALA A 67 -5.68 -1.38 8.65
CA ALA A 67 -5.83 -2.29 9.78
C ALA A 67 -4.73 -3.35 9.89
N PHE A 68 -3.95 -3.58 8.85
CA PHE A 68 -2.92 -4.62 8.87
C PHE A 68 -1.51 -4.06 8.61
N TYR A 69 -1.22 -3.54 7.41
CA TYR A 69 0.13 -3.17 7.02
C TYR A 69 0.69 -2.01 7.83
N PHE A 70 -0.04 -0.90 7.90
CA PHE A 70 0.43 0.28 8.65
C PHE A 70 0.47 0.04 10.16
N ASP A 71 -0.45 -0.74 10.71
CA ASP A 71 -0.40 -1.12 12.11
C ASP A 71 0.89 -1.89 12.47
N ILE A 72 1.30 -2.84 11.62
CA ILE A 72 2.54 -3.60 11.82
C ILE A 72 3.80 -2.74 11.56
N ARG A 73 3.73 -1.81 10.59
CA ARG A 73 4.90 -1.02 10.15
C ARG A 73 5.06 0.33 10.82
N LYS A 74 4.12 0.75 11.65
CA LYS A 74 4.21 2.05 12.34
C LYS A 74 5.55 2.27 13.04
N ASP A 75 6.05 1.28 13.78
CA ASP A 75 7.31 1.40 14.51
C ASP A 75 8.50 1.51 13.56
N ALA A 76 8.54 0.72 12.49
CA ALA A 76 9.59 0.81 11.48
C ALA A 76 9.59 2.17 10.77
N LEU A 77 8.42 2.72 10.46
CA LEU A 77 8.30 4.00 9.78
C LEU A 77 8.67 5.19 10.67
N TYR A 78 8.37 5.12 11.98
CA TYR A 78 8.56 6.24 12.90
C TYR A 78 9.84 6.16 13.72
N CYS A 79 10.28 4.97 14.10
CA CYS A 79 11.36 4.76 15.06
C CYS A 79 12.66 4.24 14.44
N ASP A 80 12.60 3.48 13.34
CA ASP A 80 13.81 2.94 12.73
C ASP A 80 14.69 4.06 12.14
N ALA A 81 15.99 3.82 12.14
CA ALA A 81 16.95 4.72 11.49
C ALA A 81 16.64 4.86 9.97
N PRO A 82 16.91 6.02 9.34
CA PRO A 82 16.70 6.21 7.91
C PRO A 82 17.42 5.18 7.02
N SER A 83 18.56 4.67 7.47
CA SER A 83 19.34 3.64 6.76
C SER A 83 18.80 2.21 6.95
N SER A 84 17.83 1.98 7.84
CA SER A 84 17.26 0.66 8.08
C SER A 84 16.64 0.10 6.80
N LEU A 85 17.02 -1.13 6.43
CA LEU A 85 16.45 -1.84 5.30
C LEU A 85 14.92 -1.95 5.41
N ARG A 86 14.43 -2.28 6.61
CA ARG A 86 12.99 -2.42 6.90
C ARG A 86 12.23 -1.12 6.64
N ARG A 87 12.78 0.01 7.10
CA ARG A 87 12.17 1.33 6.88
C ARG A 87 12.22 1.73 5.41
N ARG A 88 13.36 1.56 4.75
CA ARG A 88 13.55 1.89 3.32
C ARG A 88 12.60 1.09 2.43
N ALA A 89 12.53 -0.22 2.65
CA ALA A 89 11.62 -1.10 1.92
C ALA A 89 10.15 -0.72 2.16
N ALA A 90 9.76 -0.46 3.41
CA ALA A 90 8.40 -0.03 3.74
C ALA A 90 8.04 1.30 3.05
N LEU A 91 8.91 2.30 3.09
CA LEU A 91 8.68 3.58 2.40
C LEU A 91 8.59 3.42 0.88
N GLN A 92 9.41 2.55 0.29
CA GLN A 92 9.34 2.25 -1.13
C GLN A 92 7.99 1.63 -1.51
N VAL A 93 7.54 0.64 -0.75
CA VAL A 93 6.24 -0.01 -0.97
C VAL A 93 5.07 0.96 -0.79
N VAL A 94 5.11 1.83 0.23
CA VAL A 94 4.09 2.86 0.43
C VAL A 94 4.01 3.82 -0.76
N ARG A 95 5.15 4.19 -1.37
CA ARG A 95 5.18 5.02 -2.58
C ARG A 95 4.54 4.30 -3.76
N GLU A 96 4.90 3.03 -3.97
CA GLU A 96 4.32 2.20 -5.05
C GLU A 96 2.80 2.03 -4.90
N ILE A 97 2.33 1.83 -3.65
CA ILE A 97 0.90 1.76 -3.34
C ILE A 97 0.22 3.09 -3.66
N PHE A 98 0.77 4.21 -3.18
CA PHE A 98 0.20 5.53 -3.39
C PHE A 98 0.06 5.86 -4.88
N ASP A 99 1.15 5.74 -5.63
CA ASP A 99 1.18 6.11 -7.05
C ASP A 99 0.15 5.29 -7.85
N ARG A 100 0.00 3.99 -7.54
CA ARG A 100 -1.00 3.14 -8.21
C ARG A 100 -2.43 3.43 -7.77
N LEU A 101 -2.69 3.55 -6.47
CA LEU A 101 -4.04 3.85 -6.01
C LEU A 101 -4.56 5.17 -6.57
N VAL A 102 -3.71 6.19 -6.61
CA VAL A 102 -4.08 7.50 -7.11
C VAL A 102 -4.37 7.45 -8.62
N THR A 103 -3.52 6.78 -9.41
CA THR A 103 -3.76 6.64 -10.84
C THR A 103 -4.96 5.76 -11.14
N TRP A 104 -5.15 4.65 -10.44
CA TRP A 104 -6.31 3.78 -10.63
C TRP A 104 -7.65 4.41 -10.22
N LEU A 105 -7.62 5.32 -9.25
CA LEU A 105 -8.82 6.03 -8.80
C LEU A 105 -9.08 7.34 -9.56
N ALA A 106 -8.11 7.86 -10.30
CA ALA A 106 -8.24 9.13 -11.01
C ALA A 106 -9.48 9.21 -11.94
N PRO A 107 -9.84 8.16 -12.70
CA PRO A 107 -11.07 8.20 -13.51
C PRO A 107 -12.36 8.21 -12.69
N LEU A 108 -12.34 7.76 -11.43
CA LEU A 108 -13.50 7.69 -10.54
C LEU A 108 -13.62 8.92 -9.64
N LEU A 109 -12.50 9.45 -9.19
CA LEU A 109 -12.40 10.56 -8.24
C LEU A 109 -11.44 11.64 -8.77
N PRO A 110 -11.76 12.28 -9.92
CA PRO A 110 -10.81 13.09 -10.68
C PRO A 110 -10.20 14.23 -9.85
N PHE A 111 -10.99 14.99 -9.13
CA PHE A 111 -10.48 16.15 -8.38
C PHE A 111 -9.64 15.73 -7.15
N THR A 112 -10.10 14.74 -6.40
CA THR A 112 -9.39 14.28 -5.20
C THR A 112 -8.05 13.64 -5.55
N MET A 113 -8.01 12.87 -6.63
CA MET A 113 -6.78 12.22 -7.08
C MET A 113 -5.80 13.21 -7.69
N GLU A 114 -6.28 14.23 -8.40
CA GLU A 114 -5.45 15.32 -8.90
C GLU A 114 -4.78 16.08 -7.75
N GLU A 115 -5.55 16.49 -6.75
CA GLU A 115 -5.00 17.17 -5.57
C GLU A 115 -3.97 16.30 -4.84
N SER A 116 -4.27 15.02 -4.64
CA SER A 116 -3.38 14.05 -3.99
C SER A 116 -2.08 13.85 -4.77
N TRP A 117 -2.19 13.75 -6.10
CA TRP A 117 -1.05 13.58 -7.00
C TRP A 117 -0.12 14.78 -6.97
N LEU A 118 -0.67 15.98 -7.14
CA LEU A 118 0.11 17.23 -7.14
C LEU A 118 0.73 17.53 -5.76
N ALA A 119 0.08 17.13 -4.68
CA ALA A 119 0.67 17.24 -3.35
C ALA A 119 1.93 16.36 -3.18
N ARG A 120 1.99 15.22 -3.86
CA ARG A 120 3.12 14.29 -3.86
C ARG A 120 4.13 14.61 -4.95
N HIS A 121 3.68 15.00 -6.12
CA HIS A 121 4.45 15.28 -7.33
C HIS A 121 4.25 16.73 -7.79
N PRO A 122 4.78 17.72 -7.05
CA PRO A 122 4.47 19.14 -7.31
C PRO A 122 5.00 19.66 -8.64
N GLN A 123 5.82 18.89 -9.35
CA GLN A 123 6.34 19.20 -10.69
C GLN A 123 5.57 18.46 -11.80
N ALA A 124 4.63 17.58 -11.46
CA ALA A 124 3.81 16.91 -12.44
C ALA A 124 2.75 17.87 -13.01
N THR A 125 2.34 17.64 -14.24
CA THR A 125 1.30 18.47 -14.89
C THR A 125 -0.09 18.06 -14.39
N SER A 126 -0.40 16.76 -14.42
CA SER A 126 -1.70 16.24 -13.98
C SER A 126 -1.64 14.71 -13.88
N VAL A 127 -2.39 14.13 -12.92
CA VAL A 127 -2.57 12.68 -12.82
C VAL A 127 -3.30 12.09 -14.03
N HIS A 128 -4.14 12.88 -14.68
CA HIS A 128 -4.93 12.45 -15.85
C HIS A 128 -4.10 12.25 -17.10
N LEU A 129 -2.84 12.71 -17.12
CA LEU A 129 -1.89 12.45 -18.17
C LEU A 129 -0.98 11.26 -17.89
N GLU A 130 -1.08 10.68 -16.69
CA GLU A 130 -0.30 9.51 -16.31
C GLU A 130 -0.94 8.22 -16.85
N GLN A 131 -0.09 7.29 -17.23
CA GLN A 131 -0.53 5.94 -17.59
C GLN A 131 -0.49 5.00 -16.39
N PHE A 132 -1.33 3.98 -16.39
CA PHE A 132 -1.23 2.90 -15.40
C PHE A 132 0.12 2.20 -15.57
N ARG A 133 0.99 2.36 -14.56
CA ARG A 133 2.32 1.73 -14.58
C ARG A 133 2.17 0.24 -14.35
N PRO A 134 2.72 -0.62 -15.21
CA PRO A 134 2.67 -2.05 -14.98
C PRO A 134 3.41 -2.43 -13.69
N VAL A 135 2.93 -3.44 -13.01
CA VAL A 135 3.62 -4.02 -11.85
C VAL A 135 4.86 -4.79 -12.29
N GLY A 136 5.87 -4.87 -11.43
CA GLY A 136 7.05 -5.67 -11.67
C GLY A 136 6.68 -7.16 -11.83
N ALA A 137 7.28 -7.83 -12.80
CA ALA A 137 7.05 -9.28 -13.02
C ALA A 137 7.49 -10.13 -11.81
N ASP A 138 8.43 -9.63 -11.03
CA ASP A 138 8.99 -10.22 -9.82
C ASP A 138 8.16 -9.97 -8.53
N TRP A 139 7.05 -9.24 -8.65
CA TRP A 139 6.18 -8.93 -7.49
C TRP A 139 5.26 -10.09 -7.12
N ARG A 140 4.97 -10.97 -8.06
CA ARG A 140 4.05 -12.08 -7.83
C ARG A 140 4.73 -13.25 -7.14
N ASP A 141 4.27 -13.56 -5.92
CA ASP A 141 4.74 -14.68 -5.10
C ASP A 141 3.54 -15.40 -4.45
N ASP A 142 2.95 -16.33 -5.20
CA ASP A 142 1.76 -17.08 -4.76
C ASP A 142 2.04 -17.97 -3.54
N ALA A 143 3.29 -18.45 -3.38
CA ALA A 143 3.70 -19.27 -2.25
C ALA A 143 3.75 -18.42 -0.96
N LEU A 144 4.33 -17.22 -1.04
CA LEU A 144 4.33 -16.25 0.05
C LEU A 144 2.90 -15.87 0.46
N ALA A 145 2.05 -15.54 -0.51
CA ALA A 145 0.66 -15.20 -0.27
C ALA A 145 -0.12 -16.34 0.41
N GLY A 146 0.16 -17.60 0.04
CA GLY A 146 -0.38 -18.78 0.69
C GLY A 146 -0.05 -18.83 2.18
N ARG A 147 1.24 -18.72 2.54
CA ARG A 147 1.69 -18.70 3.93
C ARG A 147 1.05 -17.56 4.74
N TRP A 148 0.99 -16.37 4.16
CA TRP A 148 0.42 -15.22 4.86
C TRP A 148 -1.09 -15.27 5.02
N ARG A 149 -1.83 -16.03 4.22
CA ARG A 149 -3.25 -16.32 4.47
C ARG A 149 -3.45 -17.03 5.81
N ASP A 150 -2.62 -18.02 6.10
CA ASP A 150 -2.68 -18.76 7.37
C ASP A 150 -2.27 -17.86 8.54
N VAL A 151 -1.20 -17.09 8.41
CA VAL A 151 -0.78 -16.11 9.42
C VAL A 151 -1.90 -15.10 9.73
N LYS A 152 -2.54 -14.54 8.70
CA LYS A 152 -3.66 -13.60 8.87
C LYS A 152 -4.86 -14.26 9.56
N ARG A 153 -5.10 -15.54 9.29
CA ARG A 153 -6.18 -16.31 9.94
C ARG A 153 -5.92 -16.50 11.42
N VAL A 154 -4.70 -16.91 11.79
CA VAL A 154 -4.29 -17.04 13.20
C VAL A 154 -4.37 -15.67 13.91
N ARG A 155 -3.82 -14.62 13.31
CA ARG A 155 -3.89 -13.26 13.87
C ARG A 155 -5.32 -12.83 14.18
N ARG A 156 -6.27 -13.10 13.28
CA ARG A 156 -7.69 -12.75 13.49
C ARG A 156 -8.29 -13.44 14.72
N VAL A 157 -7.97 -14.71 14.93
CA VAL A 157 -8.43 -15.45 16.11
C VAL A 157 -7.83 -14.87 17.39
N VAL A 158 -6.53 -14.59 17.38
CA VAL A 158 -5.83 -14.03 18.55
C VAL A 158 -6.34 -12.62 18.88
N THR A 159 -6.47 -11.75 17.90
CA THR A 159 -6.99 -10.39 18.13
C THR A 159 -8.43 -10.41 18.64
N GLY A 160 -9.28 -11.25 18.09
CA GLY A 160 -10.65 -11.41 18.60
C GLY A 160 -10.69 -11.84 20.06
N ALA A 161 -9.89 -12.84 20.43
CA ALA A 161 -9.81 -13.31 21.83
C ALA A 161 -9.26 -12.22 22.78
N LEU A 162 -8.30 -11.40 22.31
CA LEU A 162 -7.78 -10.28 23.11
C LEU A 162 -8.82 -9.18 23.30
N GLU A 163 -9.60 -8.85 22.26
CA GLU A 163 -10.68 -7.86 22.33
C GLU A 163 -11.77 -8.30 23.31
N GLU A 164 -12.16 -9.59 23.28
CA GLU A 164 -13.06 -10.16 24.28
C GLU A 164 -12.50 -10.03 25.69
N ALA A 165 -11.24 -10.41 25.91
CA ALA A 165 -10.62 -10.34 27.23
C ALA A 165 -10.54 -8.91 27.78
N VAL A 166 -10.25 -7.92 26.93
CA VAL A 166 -10.19 -6.51 27.32
C VAL A 166 -11.57 -5.92 27.60
N SER A 167 -12.63 -6.39 26.94
CA SER A 167 -14.00 -5.92 27.19
C SER A 167 -14.59 -6.38 28.54
N TYR A 168 -13.98 -7.35 29.20
CA TYR A 168 -14.38 -7.85 30.52
C TYR A 168 -13.61 -7.19 31.68
N THR A 169 -12.68 -6.27 31.41
CA THR A 169 -11.93 -5.53 32.43
C THR A 169 -12.34 -4.07 32.49
#